data_e3bf8cd9beb10db3b3c24be516f5f23e
#
_entry.id   e3bf8cd9beb10db3b3c24be516f5f23e
#
_cell.length_a   1.000
_cell.length_b   1.000
_cell.length_c   1.000
_cell.angle_alpha   90.00
_cell.angle_beta   90.00
_cell.angle_gamma   90.00
#
_symmetry.space_group_name_H-M   'P 1'
#
loop_
_entity.id
_entity.type
_entity.pdbx_description
1 polymer ?
#
loop_
_entity_poly.entity_id
_entity_poly.type
_entity_poly.pdbx_seq_one_letter_code
_entity_poly.pdbx_strand_id
1 'polypeptide(L)'
;MNVECIWDLEEDPEGNVQHIAEHGVTVVEEAEEVVRERYEAAVASRSSGRPTVFGWTATGKYLAVTFEIVDEGIPQVYVVTAFEAPPPAEPKRRKKKR
;
A
#
# COMPACT_ATOMS: atom_id res chain seq x y z
N MET A 1 2.93 8.76 -9.31
CA MET A 1 3.84 8.06 -10.22
C MET A 1 3.15 6.85 -10.82
N ASN A 2 3.47 6.54 -12.06
CA ASN A 2 2.78 5.47 -12.76
C ASN A 2 3.47 4.14 -12.47
N VAL A 3 2.99 3.44 -11.46
CA VAL A 3 3.58 2.18 -11.00
C VAL A 3 2.64 1.04 -11.40
N GLU A 4 3.23 0.00 -11.97
CA GLU A 4 2.46 -1.18 -12.34
C GLU A 4 2.52 -2.19 -11.19
N CYS A 5 1.35 -2.57 -10.68
CA CYS A 5 1.27 -3.52 -9.58
C CYS A 5 0.92 -4.89 -10.12
N ILE A 6 1.66 -5.90 -9.68
CA ILE A 6 1.46 -7.28 -10.12
C ILE A 6 0.61 -8.00 -9.10
N TRP A 7 -0.46 -8.64 -9.59
CA TRP A 7 -1.39 -9.39 -8.75
C TRP A 7 -1.49 -10.82 -9.24
N ASP A 8 -1.53 -11.74 -8.29
CA ASP A 8 -1.81 -13.14 -8.60
C ASP A 8 -3.29 -13.29 -8.96
N LEU A 9 -3.66 -14.46 -9.43
CA LEU A 9 -5.05 -14.73 -9.74
C LEU A 9 -5.89 -14.64 -8.47
N GLU A 10 -7.09 -14.12 -8.64
CA GLU A 10 -7.98 -13.89 -7.51
C GLU A 10 -8.29 -15.16 -6.74
N GLU A 11 -8.39 -16.29 -7.44
CA GLU A 11 -8.72 -17.55 -6.81
C GLU A 11 -7.53 -18.29 -6.22
N ASP A 12 -6.31 -17.77 -6.38
CA ASP A 12 -5.12 -18.42 -5.83
C ASP A 12 -5.09 -18.20 -4.31
N PRO A 13 -5.27 -19.27 -3.52
CA PRO A 13 -5.34 -19.10 -2.07
C PRO A 13 -4.01 -18.66 -1.45
N GLU A 14 -2.90 -18.80 -2.17
CA GLU A 14 -1.61 -18.34 -1.66
C GLU A 14 -1.12 -17.10 -2.36
N GLY A 15 -1.97 -16.52 -3.21
CA GLY A 15 -1.59 -15.31 -3.93
C GLY A 15 -1.82 -14.05 -3.11
N ASN A 16 -1.30 -12.94 -3.63
CA ASN A 16 -1.37 -11.69 -2.88
C ASN A 16 -2.78 -11.11 -2.81
N VAL A 17 -3.64 -11.40 -3.79
CA VAL A 17 -5.03 -10.92 -3.72
C VAL A 17 -5.72 -11.48 -2.49
N GLN A 18 -5.61 -12.80 -2.29
CA GLN A 18 -6.23 -13.44 -1.13
C GLN A 18 -5.54 -13.02 0.16
N HIS A 19 -4.23 -12.86 0.11
CA HIS A 19 -3.47 -12.50 1.30
C HIS A 19 -3.91 -11.14 1.85
N ILE A 20 -4.01 -10.12 0.99
CA ILE A 20 -4.42 -8.81 1.49
C ILE A 20 -5.89 -8.79 1.88
N ALA A 21 -6.71 -9.63 1.24
CA ALA A 21 -8.11 -9.74 1.63
C ALA A 21 -8.25 -10.27 3.06
N GLU A 22 -7.36 -11.19 3.45
CA GLU A 22 -7.37 -11.70 4.82
C GLU A 22 -7.04 -10.63 5.84
N HIS A 23 -6.34 -9.59 5.41
CA HIS A 23 -6.01 -8.46 6.29
C HIS A 23 -7.02 -7.31 6.12
N GLY A 24 -8.12 -7.56 5.45
CA GLY A 24 -9.19 -6.58 5.34
C GLY A 24 -9.14 -5.70 4.10
N VAL A 25 -8.14 -5.87 3.23
CA VAL A 25 -8.04 -5.08 2.01
C VAL A 25 -8.60 -5.93 0.88
N THR A 26 -9.88 -5.72 0.58
CA THR A 26 -10.59 -6.56 -0.39
C THR A 26 -10.68 -5.94 -1.77
N VAL A 27 -10.24 -4.70 -1.93
CA VAL A 27 -10.26 -4.00 -3.22
C VAL A 27 -8.80 -3.68 -3.56
N VAL A 28 -8.25 -4.44 -4.53
CA VAL A 28 -6.82 -4.29 -4.85
C VAL A 28 -6.51 -2.89 -5.36
N GLU A 29 -7.49 -2.23 -5.99
CA GLU A 29 -7.27 -0.88 -6.48
C GLU A 29 -6.95 0.10 -5.38
N GLU A 30 -7.42 -0.15 -4.15
CA GLU A 30 -7.09 0.71 -3.04
C GLU A 30 -5.60 0.62 -2.70
N ALA A 31 -5.05 -0.60 -2.73
CA ALA A 31 -3.62 -0.76 -2.49
C ALA A 31 -2.81 -0.12 -3.62
N GLU A 32 -3.28 -0.29 -4.85
CA GLU A 32 -2.60 0.32 -6.00
C GLU A 32 -2.57 1.83 -5.89
N GLU A 33 -3.67 2.41 -5.45
CA GLU A 33 -3.76 3.85 -5.31
C GLU A 33 -2.68 4.37 -4.36
N VAL A 34 -2.52 3.71 -3.22
CA VAL A 34 -1.54 4.13 -2.23
C VAL A 34 -0.12 3.97 -2.78
N VAL A 35 0.14 2.86 -3.46
CA VAL A 35 1.47 2.64 -4.04
C VAL A 35 1.78 3.74 -5.05
N ARG A 36 0.84 4.05 -5.93
CA ARG A 36 1.09 5.04 -6.97
C ARG A 36 1.31 6.42 -6.42
N GLU A 37 0.57 6.78 -5.37
CA GLU A 37 0.70 8.11 -4.81
C GLU A 37 1.93 8.27 -3.95
N ARG A 38 2.35 7.19 -3.28
CA ARG A 38 3.39 7.30 -2.27
C ARG A 38 4.65 6.54 -2.61
N TYR A 39 4.78 6.07 -3.83
CA TYR A 39 5.91 5.20 -4.22
C TYR A 39 7.25 5.81 -3.84
N GLU A 40 7.43 7.11 -4.08
CA GLU A 40 8.70 7.76 -3.84
C GLU A 40 8.95 8.03 -2.37
N ALA A 41 7.94 7.84 -1.53
CA ALA A 41 8.09 8.03 -0.09
C ALA A 41 8.20 6.68 0.64
N ALA A 42 8.52 5.60 -0.09
CA ALA A 42 8.62 4.28 0.53
C ALA A 42 9.76 4.24 1.53
N VAL A 43 9.51 3.53 2.63
CA VAL A 43 10.50 3.32 3.68
C VAL A 43 10.64 1.82 3.91
N ALA A 44 11.79 1.40 4.42
CA ALA A 44 11.99 -0.02 4.68
C ALA A 44 11.14 -0.48 5.84
N SER A 45 10.44 -1.61 5.66
CA SER A 45 9.69 -2.22 6.72
C SER A 45 10.62 -2.70 7.81
N ARG A 46 10.23 -2.50 9.06
CA ARG A 46 11.07 -2.94 10.17
C ARG A 46 11.22 -4.46 10.22
N SER A 47 10.17 -5.17 9.83
CA SER A 47 10.20 -6.63 9.95
C SER A 47 10.86 -7.30 8.78
N SER A 48 10.74 -6.77 7.57
CA SER A 48 11.22 -7.46 6.38
C SER A 48 12.25 -6.68 5.58
N GLY A 49 12.38 -5.38 5.84
CA GLY A 49 13.26 -4.53 5.04
C GLY A 49 12.68 -4.16 3.68
N ARG A 50 11.51 -4.68 3.32
CA ARG A 50 10.91 -4.39 2.03
C ARG A 50 10.32 -2.98 2.02
N PRO A 51 10.27 -2.36 0.84
CA PRO A 51 9.66 -1.03 0.73
C PRO A 51 8.20 -1.06 1.18
N THR A 52 7.82 -0.08 1.97
CA THR A 52 6.46 0.05 2.47
C THR A 52 6.03 1.50 2.33
N VAL A 53 4.80 1.68 1.86
CA VAL A 53 4.21 3.01 1.72
C VAL A 53 2.97 3.08 2.59
N PHE A 54 2.66 4.29 3.05
CA PHE A 54 1.47 4.56 3.86
C PHE A 54 0.71 5.69 3.19
N GLY A 55 -0.60 5.55 3.08
CA GLY A 55 -1.38 6.61 2.48
C GLY A 55 -2.86 6.41 2.63
N TRP A 56 -3.59 7.47 2.33
CA TRP A 56 -5.05 7.46 2.36
C TRP A 56 -5.59 7.08 1.01
N THR A 57 -6.64 6.26 1.02
CA THR A 57 -7.37 5.96 -0.20
C THR A 57 -8.47 7.00 -0.40
N ALA A 58 -8.99 7.07 -1.61
CA ALA A 58 -10.12 7.95 -1.90
C ALA A 58 -11.35 7.55 -1.10
N THR A 59 -11.42 6.28 -0.66
CA THR A 59 -12.55 5.80 0.12
C THR A 59 -12.38 6.07 1.62
N GLY A 60 -11.29 6.72 2.03
CA GLY A 60 -11.12 7.14 3.41
C GLY A 60 -10.41 6.15 4.30
N LYS A 61 -9.68 5.20 3.73
CA LYS A 61 -8.90 4.24 4.52
C LYS A 61 -7.44 4.61 4.51
N TYR A 62 -6.76 4.38 5.62
CA TYR A 62 -5.32 4.59 5.70
C TYR A 62 -4.64 3.24 5.63
N LEU A 63 -3.89 3.00 4.56
CA LEU A 63 -3.31 1.69 4.31
C LEU A 63 -1.80 1.72 4.39
N ALA A 64 -1.24 0.60 4.84
CA ALA A 64 0.17 0.29 4.69
C ALA A 64 0.27 -0.76 3.60
N VAL A 65 1.14 -0.56 2.62
CA VAL A 65 1.32 -1.50 1.52
C VAL A 65 2.80 -1.80 1.38
N THR A 66 3.15 -3.07 1.51
CA THR A 66 4.53 -3.53 1.37
C THR A 66 4.67 -4.25 0.04
N PHE A 67 5.77 -3.99 -0.67
CA PHE A 67 5.93 -4.56 -2.00
C PHE A 67 7.40 -4.90 -2.27
N GLU A 68 7.62 -5.64 -3.35
CA GLU A 68 8.94 -5.89 -3.89
C GLU A 68 9.03 -5.24 -5.25
N ILE A 69 10.15 -4.59 -5.52
CA ILE A 69 10.36 -3.95 -6.81
C ILE A 69 10.85 -5.02 -7.77
N VAL A 70 10.07 -5.25 -8.82
CA VAL A 70 10.40 -6.21 -9.85
C VAL A 70 11.21 -5.57 -10.96
N ASP A 71 10.85 -4.34 -11.32
CA ASP A 71 11.53 -3.60 -12.37
C ASP A 71 11.50 -2.12 -12.00
N GLU A 72 12.68 -1.54 -11.81
CA GLU A 72 12.76 -0.14 -11.40
C GLU A 72 12.49 0.83 -12.54
N GLY A 73 12.69 0.39 -13.76
CA GLY A 73 12.55 1.27 -14.91
C GLY A 73 11.10 1.64 -15.21
N ILE A 74 10.18 0.67 -15.05
CA ILE A 74 8.77 0.89 -15.40
C ILE A 74 8.10 1.88 -14.46
N PRO A 75 8.09 1.87 -13.13
CA PRO A 75 8.43 0.78 -12.22
C PRO A 75 7.29 -0.24 -12.08
N GLN A 76 7.68 -1.46 -11.78
CA GLN A 76 6.76 -2.57 -11.63
C GLN A 76 7.02 -3.24 -10.28
N VAL A 77 5.97 -3.46 -9.51
CA VAL A 77 6.10 -4.00 -8.15
C VAL A 77 5.15 -5.16 -7.94
N TYR A 78 5.57 -6.10 -7.11
CA TYR A 78 4.71 -7.19 -6.66
C TYR A 78 4.28 -6.85 -5.23
N VAL A 79 2.97 -6.70 -5.01
CA VAL A 79 2.47 -6.34 -3.68
C VAL A 79 2.56 -7.58 -2.80
N VAL A 80 3.28 -7.45 -1.68
CA VAL A 80 3.48 -8.56 -0.75
C VAL A 80 2.36 -8.60 0.28
N THR A 81 2.02 -7.46 0.84
CA THR A 81 0.94 -7.40 1.81
C THR A 81 0.39 -5.98 1.89
N ALA A 82 -0.82 -5.87 2.40
CA ALA A 82 -1.45 -4.57 2.64
C ALA A 82 -2.42 -4.74 3.78
N PHE A 83 -2.57 -3.69 4.60
CA PHE A 83 -3.54 -3.71 5.69
C PHE A 83 -3.87 -2.29 6.09
N GLU A 84 -5.01 -2.13 6.77
CA GLU A 84 -5.35 -0.83 7.33
C GLU A 84 -4.45 -0.57 8.52
N ALA A 85 -3.78 0.58 8.49
CA ALA A 85 -2.87 0.96 9.54
C ALA A 85 -3.52 2.06 10.39
N PRO A 86 -3.08 2.22 11.64
CA PRO A 86 -3.56 3.35 12.43
C PRO A 86 -3.15 4.63 11.73
N PRO A 87 -4.08 5.58 11.56
CA PRO A 87 -3.70 6.82 10.89
C PRO A 87 -2.73 7.61 11.74
N PRO A 88 -1.90 8.43 11.14
CA PRO A 88 -0.97 9.25 11.90
C PRO A 88 -1.73 10.25 12.74
N ALA A 89 -1.08 10.70 13.79
CA ALA A 89 -1.68 11.73 14.61
C ALA A 89 -1.93 12.94 13.77
N GLU A 90 -3.13 13.54 13.93
CA GLU A 90 -3.43 14.71 13.16
C GLU A 90 -2.54 15.83 13.60
N PRO A 91 -1.96 16.53 12.68
CA PRO A 91 -1.26 17.73 13.09
C PRO A 91 -2.29 18.62 13.66
N LYS A 92 -2.01 19.14 14.73
CA LYS A 92 -2.99 19.90 15.30
C LYS A 92 -3.12 21.09 14.58
N ARG A 93 -3.10 21.09 13.57
CA ARG A 93 -3.26 22.05 12.75
C ARG A 93 -4.44 22.54 12.52
N ARG A 94 -4.71 22.15 12.55
CA ARG A 94 -5.78 22.39 12.12
C ARG A 94 -6.51 22.89 12.86
N LYS A 95 -6.25 22.97 13.26
CA LYS A 95 -6.64 23.36 13.81
C LYS A 95 -6.67 24.18 13.98
N LYS A 96 -6.57 24.63 13.74
CA LYS A 96 -6.45 25.19 13.85
C LYS A 96 -6.62 25.83 13.88
N LYS A 97 -6.71 26.32 13.79
CA LYS A 97 -6.86 26.84 13.95
C LYS A 97 -7.27 27.32 14.14
N ARG A 98 -7.34 27.68 14.15
CA ARG A 98 -7.82 28.04 14.51
C ARG A 98 -8.05 28.55 14.72
#